data_42782546fe6108679c7f928176325a3d
#
_entry.id   42782546fe6108679c7f928176325a3d
#
_cell.length_a   1.000
_cell.length_b   1.000
_cell.length_c   1.000
_cell.angle_alpha   90.00
_cell.angle_beta   90.00
_cell.angle_gamma   90.00
#
_symmetry.space_group_name_H-M   'P 1'
#
loop_
_entity.id
_entity.type
_entity.pdbx_description
1 polymer ?
#
loop_
_entity_poly.entity_id
_entity_poly.type
_entity_poly.pdbx_seq_one_letter_code
_entity_poly.pdbx_strand_id
1 'polypeptide(L)'
;VYKRQLFTILTSYRELENYLSPFMDAWKGGAMEQLQGQIASAKIPLSRLISPALYWIMTGDDFTLDINNPEEPKVLCVGNNPDRQNIYSCALGLYNARIVKMVNRKGRLKCSILVDEVPTLYFKGLDTLIATARSNKVAVCLGAQDFSQLIRDYGDKEARVIQNTIGNIFSGQVVGETAKNLSERFGKVLQQRKSINMTREDTSTNISTQLDSLIPASKISNLSQGEFVGSVCDNFGEKIEQKIFHCEIVVDNERVAAETKAYKPIPVITDFTGADGKDHMQEEIERNYYQIKEDVTQIIEKELLRIQNDPNLKHLLETADDE
;
A
#
# COMPACT_ATOMS: atom_id res chain seq x y z
N VAL A 1 21.17 -1.86 -31.05
CA VAL A 1 21.86 -0.55 -30.91
C VAL A 1 21.62 0.00 -29.52
N TYR A 2 20.37 0.26 -29.09
CA TYR A 2 20.09 0.92 -27.79
C TYR A 2 20.59 0.16 -26.55
N LYS A 3 20.62 -1.17 -26.53
CA LYS A 3 21.09 -1.96 -25.38
C LYS A 3 22.59 -1.73 -25.14
N ARG A 4 23.38 -1.71 -26.19
CA ARG A 4 24.82 -1.50 -26.17
C ARG A 4 25.15 -0.10 -25.64
N GLN A 5 24.51 0.92 -26.20
CA GLN A 5 24.64 2.30 -25.76
C GLN A 5 24.33 2.47 -24.27
N LEU A 6 23.24 1.85 -23.77
CA LEU A 6 22.86 1.88 -22.37
C LEU A 6 23.95 1.29 -21.47
N PHE A 7 24.49 0.11 -21.82
CA PHE A 7 25.57 -0.49 -21.04
C PHE A 7 26.85 0.35 -21.07
N THR A 8 27.23 0.91 -22.21
CA THR A 8 28.36 1.81 -22.32
C THR A 8 28.22 3.02 -21.41
N ILE A 9 27.05 3.68 -21.43
CA ILE A 9 26.77 4.82 -20.56
C ILE A 9 26.81 4.41 -19.09
N LEU A 10 26.13 3.34 -18.70
CA LEU A 10 26.07 2.90 -17.31
C LEU A 10 27.45 2.50 -16.76
N THR A 11 28.30 1.88 -17.58
CA THR A 11 29.66 1.49 -17.21
C THR A 11 30.57 2.69 -17.02
N SER A 12 30.27 3.85 -17.61
CA SER A 12 31.04 5.09 -17.39
C SER A 12 30.91 5.64 -15.97
N TYR A 13 29.93 5.15 -15.20
CA TYR A 13 29.69 5.52 -13.80
C TYR A 13 30.25 4.43 -12.86
N ARG A 14 31.42 4.68 -12.25
CA ARG A 14 32.08 3.73 -11.36
C ARG A 14 31.20 3.23 -10.19
N GLU A 15 30.29 4.06 -9.73
CA GLU A 15 29.35 3.73 -8.66
C GLU A 15 28.38 2.60 -9.03
N LEU A 16 28.13 2.40 -10.34
CA LEU A 16 27.24 1.38 -10.85
C LEU A 16 27.93 0.06 -11.18
N GLU A 17 29.26 -0.02 -11.14
CA GLU A 17 30.04 -1.17 -11.57
C GLU A 17 29.59 -2.47 -10.90
N ASN A 18 29.42 -2.46 -9.58
CA ASN A 18 29.01 -3.65 -8.83
C ASN A 18 27.58 -4.13 -9.19
N TYR A 19 26.69 -3.21 -9.58
CA TYR A 19 25.33 -3.55 -9.99
C TYR A 19 25.27 -4.07 -11.42
N LEU A 20 26.21 -3.68 -12.25
CA LEU A 20 26.28 -4.07 -13.65
C LEU A 20 27.08 -5.35 -13.88
N SER A 21 27.97 -5.71 -12.94
CA SER A 21 28.87 -6.88 -13.07
C SER A 21 28.15 -8.14 -13.57
N PRO A 22 27.01 -8.59 -13.04
CA PRO A 22 26.34 -9.81 -13.51
C PRO A 22 25.90 -9.75 -14.98
N PHE A 23 25.55 -8.55 -15.45
CA PHE A 23 25.14 -8.31 -16.84
C PHE A 23 26.35 -8.22 -17.76
N MET A 24 27.41 -7.56 -17.30
CA MET A 24 28.66 -7.41 -18.05
C MET A 24 29.40 -8.74 -18.18
N ASP A 25 29.38 -9.58 -17.15
CA ASP A 25 29.99 -10.90 -17.17
C ASP A 25 29.28 -11.83 -18.18
N ALA A 26 27.92 -11.77 -18.20
CA ALA A 26 27.14 -12.52 -19.20
C ALA A 26 27.39 -12.00 -20.63
N TRP A 27 27.57 -10.69 -20.79
CA TRP A 27 27.89 -10.10 -22.10
C TRP A 27 29.28 -10.50 -22.57
N LYS A 28 30.32 -10.25 -21.77
CA LYS A 28 31.72 -10.58 -22.10
C LYS A 28 31.98 -12.07 -22.24
N GLY A 29 31.23 -12.88 -21.50
CA GLY A 29 31.28 -14.35 -21.57
C GLY A 29 30.50 -14.96 -22.74
N GLY A 30 29.87 -14.15 -23.60
CA GLY A 30 29.07 -14.62 -24.74
C GLY A 30 27.76 -15.31 -24.35
N ALA A 31 27.34 -15.25 -23.10
CA ALA A 31 26.11 -15.87 -22.59
C ALA A 31 24.86 -15.02 -22.92
N MET A 32 24.62 -14.77 -24.20
CA MET A 32 23.57 -13.84 -24.67
C MET A 32 22.16 -14.26 -24.29
N GLU A 33 21.86 -15.56 -24.22
CA GLU A 33 20.54 -16.06 -23.79
C GLU A 33 20.29 -15.72 -22.30
N GLN A 34 21.31 -15.88 -21.45
CA GLN A 34 21.25 -15.51 -20.05
C GLN A 34 21.03 -14.00 -19.88
N LEU A 35 21.79 -13.18 -20.62
CA LEU A 35 21.64 -11.73 -20.61
C LEU A 35 20.23 -11.30 -21.05
N GLN A 36 19.71 -11.90 -22.11
CA GLN A 36 18.35 -11.62 -22.58
C GLN A 36 17.30 -12.00 -21.55
N GLY A 37 17.46 -13.14 -20.86
CA GLY A 37 16.60 -13.56 -19.75
C GLY A 37 16.59 -12.58 -18.59
N GLN A 38 17.75 -12.11 -18.17
CA GLN A 38 17.90 -11.11 -17.10
C GLN A 38 17.22 -9.77 -17.48
N ILE A 39 17.47 -9.28 -18.71
CA ILE A 39 16.85 -8.06 -19.21
C ILE A 39 15.32 -8.23 -19.32
N ALA A 40 14.84 -9.37 -19.80
CA ALA A 40 13.40 -9.64 -19.90
C ALA A 40 12.73 -9.65 -18.53
N SER A 41 13.37 -10.23 -17.52
CA SER A 41 12.88 -10.27 -16.14
C SER A 41 12.69 -8.87 -15.54
N ALA A 42 13.54 -7.90 -15.91
CA ALA A 42 13.37 -6.50 -15.52
C ALA A 42 12.35 -5.77 -16.40
N LYS A 43 12.38 -6.01 -17.71
CA LYS A 43 11.56 -5.29 -18.70
C LYS A 43 10.06 -5.61 -18.57
N ILE A 44 9.70 -6.87 -18.29
CA ILE A 44 8.30 -7.28 -18.20
C ILE A 44 7.54 -6.53 -17.10
N PRO A 45 8.01 -6.47 -15.83
CA PRO A 45 7.34 -5.67 -14.80
C PRO A 45 7.31 -4.17 -15.14
N LEU A 46 8.42 -3.62 -15.66
CA LEU A 46 8.52 -2.20 -16.01
C LEU A 46 7.59 -1.81 -17.17
N SER A 47 7.28 -2.75 -18.08
CA SER A 47 6.37 -2.45 -19.19
C SER A 47 4.96 -2.06 -18.74
N ARG A 48 4.54 -2.47 -17.56
CA ARG A 48 3.26 -2.06 -16.95
C ARG A 48 3.20 -0.57 -16.63
N LEU A 49 4.35 0.08 -16.44
CA LEU A 49 4.45 1.52 -16.17
C LEU A 49 4.51 2.35 -17.47
N ILE A 50 4.59 1.71 -18.64
CA ILE A 50 4.70 2.40 -19.92
C ILE A 50 3.31 2.71 -20.46
N SER A 51 2.75 3.83 -20.00
CA SER A 51 1.53 4.40 -20.58
C SER A 51 1.59 5.93 -20.49
N PRO A 52 0.93 6.67 -21.41
CA PRO A 52 0.90 8.12 -21.38
C PRO A 52 0.40 8.67 -20.04
N ALA A 53 -0.69 8.12 -19.50
CA ALA A 53 -1.28 8.56 -18.24
C ALA A 53 -0.35 8.34 -17.04
N LEU A 54 0.38 7.20 -16.98
CA LEU A 54 1.35 6.97 -15.90
C LEU A 54 2.58 7.86 -16.04
N TYR A 55 3.05 8.11 -17.26
CA TYR A 55 4.13 9.08 -17.47
C TYR A 55 3.75 10.46 -16.97
N TRP A 56 2.53 10.94 -17.29
CA TRP A 56 2.03 12.21 -16.81
C TRP A 56 2.11 12.32 -15.28
N ILE A 57 1.60 11.31 -14.57
CA ILE A 57 1.57 11.31 -13.10
C ILE A 57 2.97 11.13 -12.49
N MET A 58 3.80 10.24 -13.06
CA MET A 58 5.07 9.85 -12.46
C MET A 58 6.24 10.80 -12.76
N THR A 59 6.10 11.65 -13.77
CA THR A 59 7.12 12.65 -14.16
C THR A 59 6.76 14.07 -13.75
N GLY A 60 5.56 14.29 -13.19
CA GLY A 60 5.18 15.56 -12.57
C GLY A 60 5.96 15.81 -11.27
N ASP A 61 6.11 17.07 -10.90
CA ASP A 61 6.75 17.54 -9.66
C ASP A 61 5.89 18.63 -8.99
N ASP A 62 4.58 18.38 -8.88
CA ASP A 62 3.62 19.34 -8.36
C ASP A 62 3.64 19.41 -6.82
N PHE A 63 4.02 18.31 -6.16
CA PHE A 63 4.11 18.21 -4.70
C PHE A 63 5.07 17.12 -4.23
N THR A 64 5.50 17.20 -2.98
CA THR A 64 6.32 16.18 -2.34
C THR A 64 5.45 15.20 -1.55
N LEU A 65 5.84 13.92 -1.50
CA LEU A 65 5.19 12.88 -0.68
C LEU A 65 5.51 13.01 0.82
N ASP A 66 6.18 14.08 1.25
CA ASP A 66 6.52 14.38 2.64
C ASP A 66 5.31 15.00 3.36
N ILE A 67 4.24 14.21 3.52
CA ILE A 67 2.93 14.67 3.94
C ILE A 67 2.88 15.22 5.36
N ASN A 68 3.76 14.74 6.26
CA ASN A 68 3.84 15.20 7.66
C ASN A 68 5.04 16.11 7.93
N ASN A 69 5.49 16.83 6.91
CA ASN A 69 6.51 17.85 7.06
C ASN A 69 5.99 19.00 7.93
N PRO A 70 6.71 19.40 9.01
CA PRO A 70 6.29 20.52 9.85
C PRO A 70 6.12 21.85 9.12
N GLU A 71 6.92 22.09 8.09
CA GLU A 71 6.91 23.34 7.32
C GLU A 71 5.77 23.37 6.29
N GLU A 72 5.38 22.20 5.77
CA GLU A 72 4.38 22.10 4.72
C GLU A 72 3.53 20.82 4.89
N PRO A 73 2.66 20.76 5.92
CA PRO A 73 1.79 19.60 6.14
C PRO A 73 0.74 19.48 5.02
N LYS A 74 0.49 18.24 4.59
CA LYS A 74 -0.43 17.97 3.47
C LYS A 74 -1.45 16.90 3.83
N VAL A 75 -2.59 16.96 3.17
CA VAL A 75 -3.55 15.85 3.08
C VAL A 75 -3.47 15.28 1.68
N LEU A 76 -3.17 14.00 1.58
CA LEU A 76 -3.07 13.29 0.32
C LEU A 76 -4.20 12.26 0.23
N CYS A 77 -5.04 12.38 -0.80
CA CYS A 77 -6.05 11.39 -1.15
C CYS A 77 -5.62 10.68 -2.43
N VAL A 78 -5.56 9.35 -2.38
CA VAL A 78 -5.16 8.53 -3.52
C VAL A 78 -6.28 7.58 -3.85
N GLY A 79 -6.82 7.68 -5.06
CA GLY A 79 -7.86 6.81 -5.58
C GLY A 79 -7.29 5.65 -6.40
N ASN A 80 -7.99 4.53 -6.40
CA ASN A 80 -7.72 3.39 -7.28
C ASN A 80 -8.90 3.18 -8.23
N ASN A 81 -8.61 2.69 -9.45
CA ASN A 81 -9.62 2.30 -10.41
C ASN A 81 -9.62 0.77 -10.56
N PRO A 82 -10.71 0.08 -10.19
CA PRO A 82 -10.81 -1.37 -10.28
C PRO A 82 -10.58 -1.92 -11.69
N ASP A 83 -11.04 -1.23 -12.73
CA ASP A 83 -10.92 -1.66 -14.12
C ASP A 83 -9.47 -1.70 -14.61
N ARG A 84 -8.59 -0.90 -13.99
CA ARG A 84 -7.17 -0.78 -14.36
C ARG A 84 -6.23 -1.10 -13.21
N GLN A 85 -6.70 -1.84 -12.23
CA GLN A 85 -5.95 -2.16 -11.01
C GLN A 85 -4.56 -2.75 -11.29
N ASN A 86 -4.44 -3.66 -12.26
CA ASN A 86 -3.17 -4.30 -12.62
C ASN A 86 -2.09 -3.32 -13.11
N ILE A 87 -2.50 -2.17 -13.64
CA ILE A 87 -1.60 -1.12 -14.12
C ILE A 87 -1.30 -0.15 -12.97
N TYR A 88 -2.34 0.34 -12.31
CA TYR A 88 -2.21 1.38 -11.29
C TYR A 88 -1.60 0.86 -9.98
N SER A 89 -1.78 -0.42 -9.65
CA SER A 89 -1.18 -1.02 -8.46
C SER A 89 0.35 -0.88 -8.41
N CYS A 90 1.03 -0.88 -9.57
CA CYS A 90 2.48 -0.66 -9.62
C CYS A 90 2.86 0.77 -9.18
N ALA A 91 2.16 1.79 -9.71
CA ALA A 91 2.40 3.19 -9.36
C ALA A 91 1.99 3.46 -7.90
N LEU A 92 0.82 2.97 -7.49
CA LEU A 92 0.35 3.08 -6.10
C LEU A 92 1.30 2.41 -5.12
N GLY A 93 1.84 1.24 -5.47
CA GLY A 93 2.84 0.54 -4.66
C GLY A 93 4.13 1.34 -4.46
N LEU A 94 4.59 2.08 -5.49
CA LEU A 94 5.73 2.99 -5.38
C LEU A 94 5.45 4.16 -4.45
N TYR A 95 4.29 4.84 -4.60
CA TYR A 95 3.86 5.91 -3.70
C TYR A 95 3.77 5.42 -2.26
N ASN A 96 3.08 4.31 -2.04
CA ASN A 96 2.90 3.72 -0.72
C ASN A 96 4.24 3.37 -0.05
N ALA A 97 5.15 2.71 -0.78
CA ALA A 97 6.47 2.37 -0.27
C ALA A 97 7.30 3.62 0.08
N ARG A 98 7.12 4.71 -0.66
CA ARG A 98 7.79 5.98 -0.37
C ARG A 98 7.18 6.69 0.83
N ILE A 99 5.85 6.78 0.90
CA ILE A 99 5.11 7.42 2.00
C ILE A 99 5.47 6.76 3.32
N VAL A 100 5.41 5.42 3.40
CA VAL A 100 5.78 4.65 4.61
C VAL A 100 7.15 5.04 5.16
N LYS A 101 8.14 5.22 4.27
CA LYS A 101 9.49 5.63 4.67
C LYS A 101 9.59 7.08 5.10
N MET A 102 8.75 7.96 4.54
CA MET A 102 8.82 9.40 4.82
C MET A 102 8.09 9.78 6.09
N VAL A 103 6.91 9.21 6.33
CA VAL A 103 6.10 9.55 7.52
C VAL A 103 6.68 9.00 8.81
N ASN A 104 7.38 7.86 8.75
CA ASN A 104 7.91 7.17 9.93
C ASN A 104 9.31 7.66 10.31
N ARG A 105 9.45 8.96 10.55
CA ARG A 105 10.72 9.62 10.92
C ARG A 105 10.56 10.47 12.16
N LYS A 106 11.65 10.62 12.90
CA LYS A 106 11.72 11.55 14.04
C LYS A 106 11.62 13.01 13.57
N GLY A 107 11.04 13.87 14.41
CA GLY A 107 10.91 15.31 14.11
C GLY A 107 9.80 15.67 13.13
N ARG A 108 8.95 14.71 12.76
CA ARG A 108 7.78 14.93 11.91
C ARG A 108 6.52 15.19 12.70
N LEU A 109 5.52 15.81 12.07
CA LEU A 109 4.21 15.96 12.67
C LEU A 109 3.52 14.60 12.85
N LYS A 110 2.62 14.52 13.84
CA LYS A 110 1.70 13.39 13.93
C LYS A 110 0.86 13.32 12.67
N CYS A 111 0.64 12.12 12.13
CA CYS A 111 -0.19 11.91 10.97
C CYS A 111 -0.98 10.61 11.07
N SER A 112 -1.93 10.43 10.16
CA SER A 112 -2.68 9.18 10.02
C SER A 112 -2.63 8.68 8.58
N ILE A 113 -2.57 7.36 8.44
CA ILE A 113 -2.71 6.65 7.17
C ILE A 113 -4.00 5.82 7.26
N LEU A 114 -4.95 6.13 6.39
CA LEU A 114 -6.22 5.46 6.30
C LEU A 114 -6.24 4.69 4.99
N VAL A 115 -6.35 3.38 5.04
CA VAL A 115 -6.38 2.51 3.86
C VAL A 115 -7.70 1.77 3.85
N ASP A 116 -8.56 2.13 2.93
CA ASP A 116 -9.76 1.37 2.64
C ASP A 116 -9.40 0.23 1.68
N GLU A 117 -9.88 -0.97 1.99
CA GLU A 117 -9.65 -2.19 1.20
C GLU A 117 -8.14 -2.51 0.99
N VAL A 118 -7.41 -2.73 2.10
CA VAL A 118 -5.96 -3.06 2.11
C VAL A 118 -5.57 -4.17 1.14
N PRO A 119 -6.36 -5.27 0.97
CA PRO A 119 -5.99 -6.34 0.03
C PRO A 119 -5.86 -5.89 -1.43
N THR A 120 -6.51 -4.80 -1.82
CA THR A 120 -6.41 -4.27 -3.20
C THR A 120 -5.15 -3.44 -3.46
N LEU A 121 -4.44 -3.06 -2.39
CA LEU A 121 -3.28 -2.19 -2.44
C LEU A 121 -2.09 -2.86 -1.74
N TYR A 122 -1.02 -3.12 -2.46
CA TYR A 122 0.19 -3.66 -1.84
C TYR A 122 1.01 -2.54 -1.18
N PHE A 123 1.08 -2.57 0.14
CA PHE A 123 1.91 -1.67 0.96
C PHE A 123 3.16 -2.40 1.43
N LYS A 124 4.23 -2.31 0.67
CA LYS A 124 5.51 -2.90 1.11
C LYS A 124 6.01 -2.23 2.40
N GLY A 125 6.22 -3.04 3.44
CA GLY A 125 6.70 -2.58 4.75
C GLY A 125 5.58 -2.05 5.66
N LEU A 126 4.31 -2.36 5.38
CA LEU A 126 3.18 -2.02 6.23
C LEU A 126 3.30 -2.65 7.63
N ASP A 127 3.74 -3.88 7.71
CA ASP A 127 4.05 -4.60 8.96
C ASP A 127 5.06 -3.84 9.81
N THR A 128 6.15 -3.42 9.21
CA THR A 128 7.20 -2.62 9.86
C THR A 128 6.69 -1.25 10.29
N LEU A 129 5.88 -0.60 9.44
CA LEU A 129 5.26 0.67 9.80
C LEU A 129 4.40 0.52 11.05
N ILE A 130 3.48 -0.44 11.09
CA ILE A 130 2.58 -0.66 12.23
C ILE A 130 3.37 -0.94 13.51
N ALA A 131 4.44 -1.73 13.42
CA ALA A 131 5.27 -2.07 14.56
C ALA A 131 6.06 -0.87 15.14
N THR A 132 6.44 0.10 14.31
CA THR A 132 7.34 1.19 14.68
C THR A 132 6.70 2.58 14.71
N ALA A 133 5.54 2.73 14.09
CA ALA A 133 4.87 4.01 13.88
C ALA A 133 4.45 4.74 15.17
N ARG A 134 4.20 3.97 16.25
CA ARG A 134 3.79 4.53 17.55
C ARG A 134 4.78 5.55 18.08
N SER A 135 6.08 5.27 18.00
CA SER A 135 7.13 6.19 18.49
C SER A 135 7.20 7.49 17.68
N ASN A 136 6.79 7.45 16.43
CA ASN A 136 6.75 8.59 15.51
C ASN A 136 5.36 9.23 15.38
N LYS A 137 4.39 8.81 16.22
CA LYS A 137 3.02 9.35 16.29
C LYS A 137 2.27 9.22 14.94
N VAL A 138 2.47 8.12 14.23
CA VAL A 138 1.72 7.77 13.02
C VAL A 138 0.63 6.78 13.39
N ALA A 139 -0.62 7.17 13.19
CA ALA A 139 -1.78 6.29 13.33
C ALA A 139 -2.04 5.56 12.00
N VAL A 140 -2.35 4.27 12.05
CA VAL A 140 -2.66 3.48 10.85
C VAL A 140 -4.03 2.85 11.05
N CYS A 141 -4.94 3.10 10.10
CA CYS A 141 -6.26 2.49 10.04
C CYS A 141 -6.37 1.67 8.74
N LEU A 142 -6.69 0.39 8.89
CA LEU A 142 -6.75 -0.56 7.79
C LEU A 142 -8.16 -1.13 7.69
N GLY A 143 -8.81 -0.94 6.53
CA GLY A 143 -10.06 -1.58 6.18
C GLY A 143 -9.82 -2.86 5.39
N ALA A 144 -10.53 -3.92 5.70
CA ALA A 144 -10.54 -5.17 4.94
C ALA A 144 -11.87 -5.89 5.13
N GLN A 145 -12.31 -6.63 4.12
CA GLN A 145 -13.56 -7.38 4.18
C GLN A 145 -13.35 -8.75 4.86
N ASP A 146 -12.23 -9.39 4.57
CA ASP A 146 -11.90 -10.69 5.15
C ASP A 146 -10.38 -10.85 5.31
N PHE A 147 -10.00 -11.57 6.37
CA PHE A 147 -8.59 -11.80 6.70
C PHE A 147 -7.89 -12.73 5.72
N SER A 148 -8.62 -13.64 5.10
CA SER A 148 -8.09 -14.56 4.09
C SER A 148 -7.57 -13.84 2.85
N GLN A 149 -8.18 -12.71 2.49
CA GLN A 149 -7.70 -11.87 1.39
C GLN A 149 -6.34 -11.24 1.72
N LEU A 150 -6.16 -10.80 2.97
CA LEU A 150 -4.88 -10.26 3.40
C LEU A 150 -3.77 -11.32 3.35
N ILE A 151 -4.08 -12.57 3.78
CA ILE A 151 -3.15 -13.70 3.69
C ILE A 151 -2.78 -14.00 2.23
N ARG A 152 -3.75 -13.98 1.34
CA ARG A 152 -3.52 -14.22 -0.10
C ARG A 152 -2.55 -13.21 -0.71
N ASP A 153 -2.71 -11.93 -0.37
CA ASP A 153 -2.04 -10.83 -1.09
C ASP A 153 -0.72 -10.40 -0.42
N TYR A 154 -0.61 -10.54 0.90
CA TYR A 154 0.59 -10.22 1.68
C TYR A 154 1.40 -11.47 2.08
N GLY A 155 0.81 -12.66 1.95
CA GLY A 155 1.38 -13.90 2.47
C GLY A 155 1.09 -14.12 3.95
N ASP A 156 1.14 -15.38 4.38
CA ASP A 156 0.76 -15.79 5.74
C ASP A 156 1.59 -15.09 6.83
N LYS A 157 2.88 -14.92 6.62
CA LYS A 157 3.78 -14.33 7.62
C LYS A 157 3.48 -12.85 7.86
N GLU A 158 3.41 -12.04 6.80
CA GLU A 158 3.14 -10.60 6.91
C GLU A 158 1.73 -10.34 7.44
N ALA A 159 0.72 -11.06 6.94
CA ALA A 159 -0.65 -10.94 7.40
C ALA A 159 -0.79 -11.24 8.90
N ARG A 160 -0.13 -12.27 9.41
CA ARG A 160 -0.13 -12.59 10.86
C ARG A 160 0.58 -11.53 11.69
N VAL A 161 1.69 -10.95 11.20
CA VAL A 161 2.36 -9.84 11.89
C VAL A 161 1.43 -8.64 12.00
N ILE A 162 0.78 -8.26 10.90
CA ILE A 162 -0.21 -7.18 10.88
C ILE A 162 -1.32 -7.47 11.90
N GLN A 163 -1.93 -8.66 11.84
CA GLN A 163 -3.02 -9.05 12.74
C GLN A 163 -2.61 -9.00 14.22
N ASN A 164 -1.42 -9.47 14.55
CA ASN A 164 -0.98 -9.55 15.95
C ASN A 164 -0.53 -8.19 16.51
N THR A 165 -0.10 -7.28 15.65
CA THR A 165 0.40 -5.96 16.06
C THR A 165 -0.72 -4.92 16.19
N ILE A 166 -1.84 -5.11 15.49
CA ILE A 166 -3.00 -4.21 15.58
C ILE A 166 -3.62 -4.32 16.98
N GLY A 167 -3.69 -3.19 17.69
CA GLY A 167 -4.28 -3.10 19.02
C GLY A 167 -5.80 -2.89 19.01
N ASN A 168 -6.30 -2.04 18.10
CA ASN A 168 -7.71 -1.73 17.97
C ASN A 168 -8.33 -2.51 16.83
N ILE A 169 -9.46 -3.17 17.08
CA ILE A 169 -10.21 -3.92 16.06
C ILE A 169 -11.69 -3.55 16.17
N PHE A 170 -12.28 -3.27 15.01
CA PHE A 170 -13.70 -3.08 14.83
C PHE A 170 -14.15 -4.04 13.73
N SER A 171 -15.04 -4.96 14.05
CA SER A 171 -15.53 -5.96 13.10
C SER A 171 -17.06 -5.94 13.05
N GLY A 172 -17.62 -5.78 11.86
CA GLY A 172 -18.99 -6.14 11.56
C GLY A 172 -19.12 -7.66 11.40
N GLN A 173 -20.16 -8.09 10.70
CA GLN A 173 -20.40 -9.49 10.39
C GLN A 173 -19.26 -10.08 9.56
N VAL A 174 -18.62 -11.14 10.09
CA VAL A 174 -17.65 -11.98 9.38
C VAL A 174 -17.92 -13.44 9.69
N VAL A 175 -17.51 -14.33 8.80
CA VAL A 175 -17.79 -15.76 8.91
C VAL A 175 -16.53 -16.62 8.92
N GLY A 176 -16.68 -17.90 9.16
CA GLY A 176 -15.63 -18.90 9.01
C GLY A 176 -14.46 -18.71 9.98
N GLU A 177 -13.26 -18.75 9.46
CA GLU A 177 -12.03 -18.70 10.25
C GLU A 177 -11.78 -17.31 10.85
N THR A 178 -12.14 -16.25 10.13
CA THR A 178 -12.04 -14.88 10.63
C THR A 178 -12.89 -14.68 11.90
N ALA A 179 -14.12 -15.18 11.93
CA ALA A 179 -14.97 -15.11 13.12
C ALA A 179 -14.39 -15.91 14.30
N LYS A 180 -13.79 -17.08 14.04
CA LYS A 180 -13.13 -17.90 15.08
C LYS A 180 -11.91 -17.16 15.65
N ASN A 181 -11.05 -16.64 14.81
CA ASN A 181 -9.84 -15.92 15.23
C ASN A 181 -10.18 -14.67 16.07
N LEU A 182 -11.23 -13.95 15.70
CA LEU A 182 -11.73 -12.81 16.50
C LEU A 182 -12.27 -13.27 17.85
N SER A 183 -13.08 -14.34 17.88
CA SER A 183 -13.63 -14.89 19.10
C SER A 183 -12.53 -15.33 20.08
N GLU A 184 -11.48 -15.98 19.57
CA GLU A 184 -10.31 -16.37 20.37
C GLU A 184 -9.54 -15.17 20.90
N ARG A 185 -9.39 -14.11 20.09
CA ARG A 185 -8.72 -12.87 20.48
C ARG A 185 -9.46 -12.10 21.56
N PHE A 186 -10.80 -12.12 21.54
CA PHE A 186 -11.61 -11.50 22.60
C PHE A 186 -11.55 -12.28 23.92
N GLY A 187 -11.05 -13.51 23.89
CA GLY A 187 -10.82 -14.31 25.08
C GLY A 187 -12.04 -15.06 25.58
N LYS A 188 -11.90 -15.60 26.78
CA LYS A 188 -12.88 -16.46 27.41
C LYS A 188 -13.26 -15.94 28.78
N VAL A 189 -14.46 -16.24 29.23
CA VAL A 189 -15.02 -15.89 30.53
C VAL A 189 -15.56 -17.14 31.23
N LEU A 190 -15.43 -17.19 32.54
CA LEU A 190 -16.06 -18.26 33.36
C LEU A 190 -17.57 -18.00 33.44
N GLN A 191 -18.35 -18.89 32.85
CA GLN A 191 -19.81 -18.88 32.94
C GLN A 191 -20.28 -19.98 33.84
N GLN A 192 -21.24 -19.65 34.73
CA GLN A 192 -21.95 -20.64 35.53
C GLN A 192 -23.16 -21.14 34.74
N ARG A 193 -23.18 -22.43 34.44
CA ARG A 193 -24.34 -23.11 33.84
C ARG A 193 -25.12 -23.81 34.92
N LYS A 194 -26.37 -23.44 35.01
CA LYS A 194 -27.33 -24.07 35.91
C LYS A 194 -28.17 -25.07 35.12
N SER A 195 -27.96 -26.36 35.40
CA SER A 195 -28.78 -27.45 34.83
C SER A 195 -29.77 -27.91 35.88
N ILE A 196 -31.05 -27.93 35.52
CA ILE A 196 -32.13 -28.38 36.40
C ILE A 196 -32.69 -29.68 35.81
N ASN A 197 -32.49 -30.77 36.54
CA ASN A 197 -33.13 -32.04 36.19
C ASN A 197 -34.38 -32.20 37.03
N MET A 198 -35.56 -32.26 36.37
CA MET A 198 -36.86 -32.51 37.00
C MET A 198 -37.25 -33.97 36.76
N THR A 199 -37.38 -34.71 37.81
CA THR A 199 -38.02 -36.04 37.81
C THR A 199 -39.38 -35.94 38.51
N ARG A 200 -40.29 -36.89 38.34
CA ARG A 200 -41.62 -36.82 38.94
C ARG A 200 -41.66 -36.69 40.45
N GLU A 201 -40.56 -37.06 41.11
CA GLU A 201 -40.47 -37.12 42.59
C GLU A 201 -39.36 -36.20 43.16
N ASP A 202 -38.45 -35.66 42.31
CA ASP A 202 -37.35 -34.81 42.80
C ASP A 202 -36.86 -33.81 41.75
N THR A 203 -36.35 -32.68 42.24
CA THR A 203 -35.71 -31.62 41.42
C THR A 203 -34.25 -31.44 41.86
N SER A 204 -33.33 -31.86 41.04
CA SER A 204 -31.92 -31.62 41.31
C SER A 204 -31.36 -30.47 40.49
N THR A 205 -30.63 -29.57 41.13
CA THR A 205 -29.95 -28.46 40.49
C THR A 205 -28.48 -28.72 40.47
N ASN A 206 -27.88 -28.81 39.30
CA ASN A 206 -26.44 -28.89 39.14
C ASN A 206 -25.89 -27.56 38.64
N ILE A 207 -24.89 -27.00 39.35
CA ILE A 207 -24.21 -25.76 38.95
C ILE A 207 -22.82 -26.15 38.51
N SER A 208 -22.50 -26.01 37.24
CA SER A 208 -21.17 -26.22 36.68
C SER A 208 -20.57 -24.89 36.20
N THR A 209 -19.30 -24.71 36.44
CA THR A 209 -18.57 -23.54 35.90
C THR A 209 -17.81 -24.00 34.66
N GLN A 210 -18.04 -23.34 33.54
CA GLN A 210 -17.40 -23.66 32.28
C GLN A 210 -16.76 -22.39 31.69
N LEU A 211 -15.60 -22.58 31.03
CA LEU A 211 -14.89 -21.50 30.32
C LEU A 211 -15.48 -21.36 28.91
N ASP A 212 -16.28 -20.34 28.70
CA ASP A 212 -16.92 -20.05 27.40
C ASP A 212 -16.30 -18.81 26.73
N SER A 213 -16.37 -18.72 25.40
CA SER A 213 -15.91 -17.54 24.66
C SER A 213 -16.68 -16.30 25.09
N LEU A 214 -16.00 -15.18 25.35
CA LEU A 214 -16.64 -13.92 25.73
C LEU A 214 -17.60 -13.44 24.64
N ILE A 215 -17.17 -13.48 23.37
CA ILE A 215 -18.00 -13.26 22.19
C ILE A 215 -17.84 -14.51 21.30
N PRO A 216 -18.85 -15.39 21.24
CA PRO A 216 -18.76 -16.60 20.41
C PRO A 216 -18.69 -16.25 18.91
N ALA A 217 -17.98 -17.09 18.14
CA ALA A 217 -17.89 -16.94 16.68
C ALA A 217 -19.26 -16.92 15.99
N SER A 218 -20.22 -17.72 16.50
CA SER A 218 -21.61 -17.72 16.02
C SER A 218 -22.30 -16.37 16.16
N LYS A 219 -22.02 -15.63 17.25
CA LYS A 219 -22.56 -14.28 17.43
C LYS A 219 -21.96 -13.30 16.43
N ILE A 220 -20.64 -13.37 16.21
CA ILE A 220 -19.94 -12.52 15.23
C ILE A 220 -20.50 -12.77 13.82
N SER A 221 -20.76 -14.05 13.48
CA SER A 221 -21.29 -14.42 12.16
C SER A 221 -22.76 -14.03 11.92
N ASN A 222 -23.48 -13.64 12.98
CA ASN A 222 -24.88 -13.26 12.91
C ASN A 222 -25.13 -11.80 13.31
N LEU A 223 -24.09 -10.96 13.27
CA LEU A 223 -24.26 -9.51 13.49
C LEU A 223 -25.13 -8.89 12.39
N SER A 224 -25.99 -7.98 12.77
CA SER A 224 -26.83 -7.21 11.85
C SER A 224 -26.08 -5.99 11.31
N GLN A 225 -26.66 -5.36 10.30
CA GLN A 225 -26.14 -4.10 9.77
C GLN A 225 -26.07 -3.02 10.87
N GLY A 226 -24.94 -2.39 11.02
CA GLY A 226 -24.69 -1.37 12.05
C GLY A 226 -24.22 -1.94 13.39
N GLU A 227 -24.28 -3.26 13.61
CA GLU A 227 -23.72 -3.91 14.79
C GLU A 227 -22.23 -4.22 14.59
N PHE A 228 -21.44 -3.98 15.64
CA PHE A 228 -19.99 -4.19 15.65
C PHE A 228 -19.54 -4.85 16.95
N VAL A 229 -18.54 -5.71 16.82
CA VAL A 229 -17.77 -6.23 17.94
C VAL A 229 -16.32 -5.78 17.79
N GLY A 230 -15.62 -5.60 18.90
CA GLY A 230 -14.25 -5.17 18.78
C GLY A 230 -13.47 -5.13 20.08
N SER A 231 -12.23 -4.73 19.96
CA SER A 231 -11.35 -4.45 21.08
C SER A 231 -10.59 -3.14 20.87
N VAL A 232 -10.36 -2.42 21.96
CA VAL A 232 -9.58 -1.18 21.99
C VAL A 232 -8.44 -1.30 22.99
N CYS A 233 -7.30 -0.69 22.65
CA CYS A 233 -6.15 -0.61 23.53
C CYS A 233 -6.15 0.68 24.34
N ASP A 234 -5.39 0.69 25.44
CA ASP A 234 -5.11 1.90 26.20
C ASP A 234 -4.48 2.97 25.31
N ASN A 235 -4.92 4.20 25.51
CA ASN A 235 -4.38 5.36 24.86
C ASN A 235 -3.21 5.95 25.65
N PHE A 236 -2.47 6.91 25.09
CA PHE A 236 -1.41 7.61 25.81
C PHE A 236 -1.99 8.38 27.00
N GLY A 237 -1.61 7.95 28.20
CA GLY A 237 -2.05 8.60 29.44
C GLY A 237 -3.48 8.28 29.87
N GLU A 238 -4.21 7.44 29.14
CA GLU A 238 -5.58 7.05 29.42
C GLU A 238 -5.73 5.53 29.44
N LYS A 239 -6.22 5.01 30.58
CA LYS A 239 -6.53 3.59 30.72
C LYS A 239 -7.98 3.36 30.36
N ILE A 240 -8.21 2.45 29.42
CA ILE A 240 -9.56 2.00 29.03
C ILE A 240 -9.96 0.80 29.87
N GLU A 241 -11.01 0.95 30.66
CA GLU A 241 -11.48 -0.11 31.55
C GLU A 241 -12.18 -1.23 30.74
N GLN A 242 -13.08 -0.87 29.85
CA GLN A 242 -13.81 -1.83 29.00
C GLN A 242 -13.14 -1.91 27.62
N LYS A 243 -12.25 -2.88 27.46
CA LYS A 243 -11.46 -3.04 26.23
C LYS A 243 -12.19 -3.80 25.13
N ILE A 244 -13.18 -4.63 25.47
CA ILE A 244 -13.94 -5.44 24.51
C ILE A 244 -15.37 -4.95 24.52
N PHE A 245 -15.94 -4.77 23.33
CA PHE A 245 -17.27 -4.24 23.17
C PHE A 245 -18.08 -4.99 22.12
N HIS A 246 -19.39 -4.91 22.28
CA HIS A 246 -20.40 -5.18 21.27
C HIS A 246 -21.33 -3.96 21.28
N CYS A 247 -21.40 -3.25 20.18
CA CYS A 247 -22.16 -2.01 20.06
C CYS A 247 -22.89 -1.90 18.74
N GLU A 248 -23.84 -0.98 18.69
CA GLU A 248 -24.50 -0.52 17.47
C GLU A 248 -24.04 0.91 17.17
N ILE A 249 -23.78 1.20 15.90
CA ILE A 249 -23.45 2.54 15.45
C ILE A 249 -24.76 3.29 15.18
N VAL A 250 -24.99 4.35 15.93
CA VAL A 250 -26.08 5.28 15.68
C VAL A 250 -25.63 6.32 14.66
N VAL A 251 -26.22 6.28 13.46
CA VAL A 251 -25.92 7.21 12.39
C VAL A 251 -26.89 8.38 12.43
N ASP A 252 -26.36 9.59 12.55
CA ASP A 252 -27.11 10.83 12.36
C ASP A 252 -27.28 11.10 10.85
N ASN A 253 -28.38 10.59 10.30
CA ASN A 253 -28.66 10.70 8.87
C ASN A 253 -28.89 12.15 8.41
N GLU A 254 -29.42 13.01 9.27
CA GLU A 254 -29.66 14.43 8.95
C GLU A 254 -28.31 15.17 8.80
N ARG A 255 -27.40 14.91 9.72
CA ARG A 255 -26.04 15.46 9.68
C ARG A 255 -25.29 14.97 8.45
N VAL A 256 -25.30 13.66 8.16
CA VAL A 256 -24.65 13.08 6.98
C VAL A 256 -25.20 13.68 5.69
N ALA A 257 -26.52 13.83 5.58
CA ALA A 257 -27.14 14.45 4.41
C ALA A 257 -26.76 15.93 4.26
N ALA A 258 -26.67 16.67 5.36
CA ALA A 258 -26.23 18.07 5.34
C ALA A 258 -24.76 18.20 4.94
N GLU A 259 -23.88 17.37 5.47
CA GLU A 259 -22.44 17.33 5.11
C GLU A 259 -22.25 16.96 3.64
N THR A 260 -22.99 15.97 3.14
CA THR A 260 -22.93 15.55 1.71
C THR A 260 -23.36 16.70 0.77
N LYS A 261 -24.40 17.46 1.13
CA LYS A 261 -24.81 18.62 0.36
C LYS A 261 -23.78 19.77 0.37
N ALA A 262 -22.96 19.83 1.42
CA ALA A 262 -21.91 20.84 1.58
C ALA A 262 -20.63 20.51 0.82
N TYR A 263 -20.51 19.33 0.22
CA TYR A 263 -19.32 18.96 -0.56
C TYR A 263 -19.11 19.89 -1.73
N LYS A 264 -17.89 20.38 -1.86
CA LYS A 264 -17.45 21.21 -2.97
C LYS A 264 -16.81 20.33 -4.04
N PRO A 265 -16.97 20.69 -5.31
CA PRO A 265 -16.24 20.01 -6.38
C PRO A 265 -14.73 20.16 -6.14
N ILE A 266 -13.97 19.17 -6.58
CA ILE A 266 -12.51 19.25 -6.57
C ILE A 266 -12.10 20.42 -7.47
N PRO A 267 -11.28 21.37 -7.00
CA PRO A 267 -10.86 22.50 -7.80
C PRO A 267 -10.06 22.02 -9.01
N VAL A 268 -10.36 22.59 -10.17
CA VAL A 268 -9.55 22.40 -11.38
C VAL A 268 -8.31 23.25 -11.23
N ILE A 269 -7.15 22.62 -11.07
CA ILE A 269 -5.88 23.33 -10.88
C ILE A 269 -5.33 23.78 -12.24
N THR A 270 -5.41 22.92 -13.25
CA THR A 270 -5.00 23.22 -14.62
C THR A 270 -6.18 23.04 -15.55
N ASP A 271 -6.55 24.10 -16.25
CA ASP A 271 -7.62 24.07 -17.25
C ASP A 271 -7.00 23.77 -18.62
N PHE A 272 -7.36 22.64 -19.19
CA PHE A 272 -6.94 22.21 -20.52
C PHE A 272 -7.95 22.60 -21.61
N THR A 273 -8.92 23.44 -21.30
CA THR A 273 -9.90 23.90 -22.28
C THR A 273 -9.24 24.85 -23.28
N GLY A 274 -9.20 24.45 -24.54
CA GLY A 274 -8.65 25.24 -25.62
C GLY A 274 -9.58 26.40 -26.05
N ALA A 275 -9.08 27.23 -26.93
CA ALA A 275 -9.85 28.31 -27.51
C ALA A 275 -11.10 27.85 -28.30
N ASP A 276 -11.14 26.59 -28.68
CA ASP A 276 -12.25 25.91 -29.34
C ASP A 276 -13.31 25.39 -28.35
N GLY A 277 -13.10 25.58 -27.04
CA GLY A 277 -14.00 25.14 -25.97
C GLY A 277 -13.96 23.63 -25.69
N LYS A 278 -12.98 22.91 -26.24
CA LYS A 278 -12.78 21.47 -25.99
C LYS A 278 -11.70 21.24 -24.95
N ASP A 279 -11.84 20.12 -24.21
CA ASP A 279 -10.82 19.64 -23.30
C ASP A 279 -9.70 18.94 -24.09
N HIS A 280 -8.49 19.47 -24.03
CA HIS A 280 -7.27 18.95 -24.67
C HIS A 280 -6.37 18.16 -23.71
N MET A 281 -6.85 17.76 -22.53
CA MET A 281 -6.05 17.04 -21.54
C MET A 281 -5.41 15.77 -22.12
N GLN A 282 -6.15 15.02 -22.94
CA GLN A 282 -5.64 13.78 -23.54
C GLN A 282 -4.49 14.04 -24.51
N GLU A 283 -4.58 15.11 -25.31
CA GLU A 283 -3.54 15.52 -26.26
C GLU A 283 -2.27 15.97 -25.52
N GLU A 284 -2.41 16.68 -24.40
CA GLU A 284 -1.31 17.10 -23.55
C GLU A 284 -0.59 15.89 -22.88
N ILE A 285 -1.36 14.92 -22.40
CA ILE A 285 -0.81 13.66 -21.83
C ILE A 285 0.00 12.91 -22.90
N GLU A 286 -0.51 12.80 -24.12
CA GLU A 286 0.20 12.15 -25.23
C GLU A 286 1.44 12.95 -25.65
N ARG A 287 1.35 14.26 -25.73
CA ARG A 287 2.49 15.15 -26.03
C ARG A 287 3.60 14.97 -25.00
N ASN A 288 3.29 14.99 -23.71
CA ASN A 288 4.24 14.76 -22.64
C ASN A 288 4.94 13.40 -22.77
N TYR A 289 4.20 12.35 -23.11
CA TYR A 289 4.75 11.02 -23.27
C TYR A 289 5.79 10.95 -24.42
N TYR A 290 5.50 11.58 -25.56
CA TYR A 290 6.45 11.62 -26.67
C TYR A 290 7.64 12.55 -26.39
N GLN A 291 7.40 13.67 -25.72
CA GLN A 291 8.46 14.60 -25.31
C GLN A 291 9.47 13.90 -24.40
N ILE A 292 9.02 13.16 -23.38
CA ILE A 292 9.91 12.42 -22.49
C ILE A 292 10.74 11.38 -23.24
N LYS A 293 10.17 10.72 -24.25
CA LYS A 293 10.95 9.77 -25.08
C LYS A 293 12.02 10.48 -25.90
N GLU A 294 11.74 11.65 -26.39
CA GLU A 294 12.71 12.48 -27.11
C GLU A 294 13.81 12.98 -26.17
N ASP A 295 13.44 13.46 -24.99
CA ASP A 295 14.38 13.90 -23.94
C ASP A 295 15.33 12.77 -23.54
N VAL A 296 14.83 11.54 -23.37
CA VAL A 296 15.66 10.37 -23.08
C VAL A 296 16.65 10.11 -24.22
N THR A 297 16.21 10.25 -25.47
CA THR A 297 17.10 10.09 -26.65
C THR A 297 18.20 11.14 -26.64
N GLN A 298 17.87 12.38 -26.39
CA GLN A 298 18.83 13.49 -26.29
C GLN A 298 19.82 13.28 -25.13
N ILE A 299 19.38 12.78 -23.99
CA ILE A 299 20.25 12.43 -22.86
C ILE A 299 21.24 11.34 -23.27
N ILE A 300 20.78 10.29 -23.95
CA ILE A 300 21.65 9.21 -24.46
C ILE A 300 22.72 9.77 -25.41
N GLU A 301 22.35 10.60 -26.36
CA GLU A 301 23.27 11.23 -27.31
C GLU A 301 24.29 12.13 -26.59
N LYS A 302 23.84 12.95 -25.64
CA LYS A 302 24.71 13.81 -24.85
C LYS A 302 25.73 13.00 -24.01
N GLU A 303 25.29 11.91 -23.39
CA GLU A 303 26.15 11.04 -22.60
C GLU A 303 27.17 10.30 -23.47
N LEU A 304 26.80 9.84 -24.66
CA LEU A 304 27.71 9.24 -25.61
C LEU A 304 28.78 10.26 -26.10
N LEU A 305 28.37 11.50 -26.38
CA LEU A 305 29.33 12.58 -26.72
C LEU A 305 30.27 12.90 -25.55
N ARG A 306 29.77 12.89 -24.30
CA ARG A 306 30.62 13.03 -23.11
C ARG A 306 31.69 11.95 -23.05
N ILE A 307 31.33 10.69 -23.24
CA ILE A 307 32.23 9.54 -23.23
C ILE A 307 33.22 9.64 -24.37
N GLN A 308 32.80 10.07 -25.54
CA GLN A 308 33.69 10.24 -26.71
C GLN A 308 34.75 11.32 -26.50
N ASN A 309 34.42 12.39 -25.79
CA ASN A 309 35.29 13.53 -25.55
C ASN A 309 36.19 13.38 -24.31
N ASP A 310 35.90 12.42 -23.43
CA ASP A 310 36.69 12.15 -22.22
C ASP A 310 37.78 11.10 -22.54
N PRO A 311 39.08 11.47 -22.47
CA PRO A 311 40.20 10.56 -22.74
C PRO A 311 40.19 9.31 -21.85
N ASN A 312 39.64 9.41 -20.61
CA ASN A 312 39.59 8.30 -19.67
C ASN A 312 38.45 7.33 -19.96
N LEU A 313 37.41 7.75 -20.70
CA LEU A 313 36.22 6.97 -20.96
C LEU A 313 36.12 6.49 -22.42
N LYS A 314 36.90 7.07 -23.33
CA LYS A 314 36.83 6.79 -24.76
C LYS A 314 37.02 5.30 -25.11
N HIS A 315 37.83 4.58 -24.33
CA HIS A 315 38.01 3.12 -24.48
C HIS A 315 36.73 2.30 -24.35
N LEU A 316 35.68 2.83 -23.66
CA LEU A 316 34.36 2.17 -23.52
C LEU A 316 33.60 2.14 -24.85
N LEU A 317 33.92 3.02 -25.79
CA LEU A 317 33.35 3.04 -27.13
C LEU A 317 34.08 2.05 -28.08
N GLU A 318 35.42 1.94 -27.94
CA GLU A 318 36.25 1.10 -28.78
C GLU A 318 36.01 -0.40 -28.55
N THR A 319 35.83 -0.81 -27.30
CA THR A 319 35.41 -2.19 -26.98
C THR A 319 34.00 -2.54 -27.50
N ALA A 320 33.33 -1.54 -28.01
CA ALA A 320 31.98 -1.65 -28.53
C ALA A 320 31.92 -1.93 -30.04
N ASP A 321 32.98 -1.69 -30.81
CA ASP A 321 32.99 -1.86 -32.28
C ASP A 321 33.67 -3.16 -32.76
N ASP A 322 34.37 -3.88 -31.86
CA ASP A 322 35.17 -5.05 -32.22
C ASP A 322 34.46 -6.41 -32.06
N GLU A 323 33.14 -6.46 -31.76
CA GLU A 323 32.30 -7.65 -31.69
C GLU A 323 30.95 -7.42 -32.43
#